data_3ed0a4de7189563138dcc5e4068ca361
#
_entry.id   3ed0a4de7189563138dcc5e4068ca361
#
_cell.length_a   1.000
_cell.length_b   1.000
_cell.length_c   1.000
_cell.angle_alpha   90.00
_cell.angle_beta   90.00
_cell.angle_gamma   90.00
#
_symmetry.space_group_name_H-M   'P 1'
#
loop_
_entity.id
_entity.type
_entity.pdbx_description
1 polymer ?
#
loop_
_entity_poly.entity_id
_entity_poly.type
_entity_poly.pdbx_seq_one_letter_code
_entity_poly.pdbx_strand_id
1 'polypeptide(L)'
;MPRSGAGARSRLRGAALDLYEVRGYDATTTAQIAERAGVTERTYFRHFADKREVLFDGELELRTIMIDAIAGAPAGVAPLALVLRSYEAAVPLLIANRPLAERRAKVIAVTPALRERAHAKPDALLDAVVQALTARGVIDETARLAAQIGSAVFDRASRAWREDPGRDLAALIAQAAAEARALG
;
A
#
# COMPACT_ATOMS: atom_id res chain seq x y z
N MET A 1 26.27 -9.48 14.31
CA MET A 1 24.81 -9.47 14.13
C MET A 1 24.50 -9.19 12.67
N PRO A 2 23.89 -10.10 11.91
CA PRO A 2 23.48 -9.78 10.55
C PRO A 2 22.39 -8.73 10.61
N ARG A 3 22.67 -7.54 10.07
CA ARG A 3 21.65 -6.49 9.88
C ARG A 3 20.65 -7.05 8.89
N SER A 4 19.44 -7.33 9.35
CA SER A 4 18.38 -7.97 8.59
C SER A 4 18.15 -7.25 7.26
N GLY A 5 17.82 -7.99 6.20
CA GLY A 5 17.49 -7.43 4.88
C GLY A 5 16.38 -6.37 4.93
N ALA A 6 15.47 -6.46 5.90
CA ALA A 6 14.45 -5.47 6.20
C ALA A 6 15.04 -4.08 6.53
N GLY A 7 16.14 -4.02 7.30
CA GLY A 7 16.82 -2.75 7.61
C GLY A 7 17.46 -2.11 6.37
N ALA A 8 18.04 -2.88 5.46
CA ALA A 8 18.60 -2.36 4.21
C ALA A 8 17.49 -1.82 3.29
N ARG A 9 16.37 -2.55 3.17
CA ARG A 9 15.23 -2.17 2.36
C ARG A 9 14.60 -0.84 2.81
N SER A 10 14.41 -0.66 4.13
CA SER A 10 13.91 0.59 4.71
C SER A 10 14.85 1.77 4.47
N ARG A 11 16.18 1.58 4.64
CA ARG A 11 17.16 2.63 4.34
C ARG A 11 17.16 3.03 2.88
N LEU A 12 17.06 2.06 1.96
CA LEU A 12 16.97 2.34 0.52
C LEU A 12 15.73 3.17 0.16
N ARG A 13 14.57 2.88 0.77
CA ARG A 13 13.35 3.69 0.59
C ARG A 13 13.54 5.14 1.05
N GLY A 14 14.09 5.34 2.26
CA GLY A 14 14.37 6.67 2.80
C GLY A 14 15.35 7.44 1.92
N ALA A 15 16.48 6.80 1.54
CA ALA A 15 17.49 7.39 0.68
C ALA A 15 16.96 7.79 -0.71
N ALA A 16 16.10 6.97 -1.30
CA ALA A 16 15.48 7.28 -2.58
C ALA A 16 14.57 8.50 -2.49
N LEU A 17 13.68 8.57 -1.48
CA LEU A 17 12.82 9.73 -1.27
C LEU A 17 13.62 11.00 -1.03
N ASP A 18 14.65 10.96 -0.20
CA ASP A 18 15.53 12.10 0.05
C ASP A 18 16.14 12.64 -1.24
N LEU A 19 16.65 11.75 -2.09
CA LEU A 19 17.29 12.15 -3.36
C LEU A 19 16.26 12.64 -4.39
N TYR A 20 15.09 12.00 -4.48
CA TYR A 20 14.04 12.42 -5.41
C TYR A 20 13.45 13.78 -5.05
N GLU A 21 13.34 14.10 -3.77
CA GLU A 21 12.87 15.42 -3.31
C GLU A 21 13.87 16.53 -3.60
N VAL A 22 15.18 16.24 -3.47
CA VAL A 22 16.23 17.25 -3.61
C VAL A 22 16.70 17.43 -5.06
N ARG A 23 16.85 16.31 -5.80
CA ARG A 23 17.44 16.30 -7.16
C ARG A 23 16.45 16.01 -8.26
N GLY A 24 15.24 15.56 -7.90
CA GLY A 24 14.27 15.04 -8.85
C GLY A 24 14.51 13.56 -9.19
N TYR A 25 13.46 12.92 -9.67
CA TYR A 25 13.47 11.50 -10.01
C TYR A 25 14.46 11.20 -11.16
N ASP A 26 14.45 12.00 -12.24
CA ASP A 26 15.23 11.72 -13.45
C ASP A 26 16.73 11.84 -13.21
N ALA A 27 17.15 12.82 -12.43
CA ALA A 27 18.56 13.07 -12.10
C ALA A 27 19.14 12.13 -11.02
N THR A 28 18.32 11.25 -10.44
CA THR A 28 18.76 10.31 -9.40
C THR A 28 19.03 8.93 -9.99
N THR A 29 20.18 8.31 -9.60
CA THR A 29 20.57 6.96 -10.01
C THR A 29 20.44 5.94 -8.88
N THR A 30 20.35 4.65 -9.22
CA THR A 30 20.36 3.54 -8.25
C THR A 30 21.65 3.48 -7.43
N ALA A 31 22.79 3.80 -8.06
CA ALA A 31 24.09 3.89 -7.41
C ALA A 31 24.08 4.95 -6.28
N GLN A 32 23.57 6.15 -6.56
CA GLN A 32 23.45 7.22 -5.57
C GLN A 32 22.51 6.86 -4.41
N ILE A 33 21.39 6.17 -4.71
CA ILE A 33 20.47 5.69 -3.67
C ILE A 33 21.18 4.65 -2.79
N ALA A 34 21.90 3.70 -3.38
CA ALA A 34 22.63 2.67 -2.65
C ALA A 34 23.72 3.27 -1.76
N GLU A 35 24.52 4.19 -2.29
CA GLU A 35 25.54 4.94 -1.55
C GLU A 35 24.96 5.66 -0.33
N ARG A 36 23.88 6.45 -0.55
CA ARG A 36 23.19 7.18 0.53
C ARG A 36 22.60 6.25 1.59
N ALA A 37 22.16 5.06 1.19
CA ALA A 37 21.62 4.03 2.10
C ALA A 37 22.72 3.23 2.83
N GLY A 38 24.00 3.46 2.51
CA GLY A 38 25.13 2.72 3.09
C GLY A 38 25.17 1.26 2.65
N VAL A 39 24.83 0.99 1.39
CA VAL A 39 24.88 -0.35 0.79
C VAL A 39 25.49 -0.29 -0.62
N THR A 40 25.81 -1.45 -1.20
CA THR A 40 26.27 -1.53 -2.60
C THR A 40 25.09 -1.49 -3.57
N GLU A 41 25.33 -1.06 -4.81
CA GLU A 41 24.30 -1.08 -5.87
C GLU A 41 23.84 -2.52 -6.17
N ARG A 42 24.71 -3.54 -6.03
CA ARG A 42 24.32 -4.95 -6.07
C ARG A 42 23.28 -5.28 -4.99
N THR A 43 23.41 -4.68 -3.80
CA THR A 43 22.43 -4.85 -2.72
C THR A 43 21.11 -4.17 -3.07
N TYR A 44 21.15 -3.01 -3.74
CA TYR A 44 19.95 -2.34 -4.26
C TYR A 44 19.18 -3.29 -5.19
N PHE A 45 19.83 -3.81 -6.25
CA PHE A 45 19.18 -4.68 -7.23
C PHE A 45 18.71 -6.05 -6.68
N ARG A 46 19.24 -6.47 -5.55
CA ARG A 46 18.67 -7.62 -4.83
C ARG A 46 17.29 -7.34 -4.24
N HIS A 47 16.97 -6.08 -3.94
CA HIS A 47 15.71 -5.66 -3.33
C HIS A 47 14.72 -5.05 -4.32
N PHE A 48 15.21 -4.36 -5.35
CA PHE A 48 14.39 -3.59 -6.30
C PHE A 48 14.89 -3.78 -7.73
N ALA A 49 13.98 -4.09 -8.65
CA ALA A 49 14.32 -4.32 -10.04
C ALA A 49 14.77 -3.04 -10.77
N ASP A 50 14.22 -1.89 -10.41
CA ASP A 50 14.57 -0.58 -10.96
C ASP A 50 14.37 0.55 -9.93
N LYS A 51 14.70 1.80 -10.30
CA LYS A 51 14.60 2.96 -9.40
C LYS A 51 13.15 3.37 -9.08
N ARG A 52 12.16 2.89 -9.84
CA ARG A 52 10.73 3.15 -9.56
C ARG A 52 10.24 2.26 -8.42
N GLU A 53 10.62 1.00 -8.43
CA GLU A 53 10.10 -0.01 -7.51
C GLU A 53 10.39 0.32 -6.04
N VAL A 54 11.47 1.07 -5.74
CA VAL A 54 11.78 1.48 -4.37
C VAL A 54 10.69 2.38 -3.74
N LEU A 55 9.96 3.14 -4.56
CA LEU A 55 8.84 3.97 -4.08
C LEU A 55 7.57 3.17 -3.79
N PHE A 56 7.48 1.99 -4.37
CA PHE A 56 6.27 1.17 -4.34
C PHE A 56 6.38 -0.03 -3.39
N ASP A 57 7.45 -0.11 -2.62
CA ASP A 57 7.79 -1.25 -1.78
C ASP A 57 6.80 -1.58 -0.65
N GLY A 58 6.13 -0.58 -0.08
CA GLY A 58 5.18 -0.80 1.03
C GLY A 58 3.92 -1.60 0.67
N GLU A 59 3.71 -1.91 -0.60
CA GLU A 59 2.53 -2.61 -1.08
C GLU A 59 2.58 -4.11 -0.84
N LEU A 60 3.76 -4.71 -0.89
CA LEU A 60 3.90 -6.14 -0.61
C LEU A 60 3.49 -6.45 0.84
N GLU A 61 3.90 -5.60 1.79
CA GLU A 61 3.56 -5.76 3.20
C GLU A 61 2.07 -5.52 3.44
N LEU A 62 1.50 -4.46 2.84
CA LEU A 62 0.07 -4.18 2.88
C LEU A 62 -0.75 -5.36 2.33
N ARG A 63 -0.38 -5.84 1.15
CA ARG A 63 -1.01 -7.00 0.51
C ARG A 63 -0.96 -8.24 1.40
N THR A 64 0.18 -8.54 2.00
CA THR A 64 0.35 -9.70 2.90
C THR A 64 -0.61 -9.59 4.09
N ILE A 65 -0.64 -8.45 4.78
CA ILE A 65 -1.53 -8.23 5.92
C ILE A 65 -3.00 -8.43 5.52
N MET A 66 -3.41 -7.88 4.37
CA MET A 66 -4.80 -7.99 3.92
C MET A 66 -5.18 -9.43 3.57
N ILE A 67 -4.31 -10.15 2.86
CA ILE A 67 -4.54 -11.57 2.51
C ILE A 67 -4.60 -12.43 3.76
N ASP A 68 -3.68 -12.25 4.70
CA ASP A 68 -3.65 -13.00 5.96
C ASP A 68 -4.90 -12.74 6.81
N ALA A 69 -5.37 -11.49 6.86
CA ALA A 69 -6.60 -11.13 7.56
C ALA A 69 -7.85 -11.76 6.94
N ILE A 70 -7.90 -11.87 5.60
CA ILE A 70 -8.98 -12.59 4.90
C ILE A 70 -8.87 -14.08 5.18
N ALA A 71 -7.70 -14.69 5.03
CA ALA A 71 -7.48 -16.12 5.20
C ALA A 71 -7.76 -16.58 6.63
N GLY A 72 -7.34 -15.81 7.63
CA GLY A 72 -7.51 -16.11 9.05
C GLY A 72 -8.88 -15.79 9.65
N ALA A 73 -9.80 -15.21 8.88
CA ALA A 73 -11.12 -14.87 9.39
C ALA A 73 -11.99 -16.12 9.65
N PRO A 74 -12.94 -16.09 10.62
CA PRO A 74 -13.87 -17.18 10.87
C PRO A 74 -14.67 -17.56 9.62
N ALA A 75 -15.20 -18.80 9.62
CA ALA A 75 -16.14 -19.24 8.58
C ALA A 75 -17.45 -18.43 8.67
N GLY A 76 -18.15 -18.28 7.54
CA GLY A 76 -19.46 -17.61 7.48
C GLY A 76 -19.42 -16.08 7.49
N VAL A 77 -18.26 -15.45 7.55
CA VAL A 77 -18.14 -13.99 7.42
C VAL A 77 -18.46 -13.57 5.98
N ALA A 78 -19.35 -12.60 5.83
CA ALA A 78 -19.76 -12.09 4.51
C ALA A 78 -18.56 -11.49 3.71
N PRO A 79 -18.52 -11.62 2.38
CA PRO A 79 -17.38 -11.20 1.55
C PRO A 79 -16.96 -9.75 1.76
N LEU A 80 -17.89 -8.80 1.77
CA LEU A 80 -17.58 -7.39 2.02
C LEU A 80 -17.01 -7.16 3.43
N ALA A 81 -17.53 -7.88 4.44
CA ALA A 81 -17.00 -7.78 5.80
C ALA A 81 -15.55 -8.31 5.89
N LEU A 82 -15.19 -9.36 5.13
CA LEU A 82 -13.81 -9.84 5.01
C LEU A 82 -12.89 -8.77 4.44
N VAL A 83 -13.31 -8.08 3.39
CA VAL A 83 -12.53 -6.99 2.78
C VAL A 83 -12.35 -5.83 3.77
N LEU A 84 -13.40 -5.40 4.44
CA LEU A 84 -13.31 -4.31 5.41
C LEU A 84 -12.39 -4.66 6.57
N ARG A 85 -12.49 -5.87 7.13
CA ARG A 85 -11.55 -6.36 8.16
C ARG A 85 -10.10 -6.37 7.67
N SER A 86 -9.85 -6.66 6.40
CA SER A 86 -8.49 -6.64 5.86
C SER A 86 -7.90 -5.23 5.82
N TYR A 87 -8.70 -4.22 5.52
CA TYR A 87 -8.28 -2.81 5.63
C TYR A 87 -8.08 -2.40 7.10
N GLU A 88 -8.96 -2.81 8.01
CA GLU A 88 -8.80 -2.56 9.45
C GLU A 88 -7.49 -3.17 9.99
N ALA A 89 -7.17 -4.40 9.60
CA ALA A 89 -5.91 -5.06 9.95
C ALA A 89 -4.67 -4.31 9.45
N ALA A 90 -4.79 -3.60 8.34
CA ALA A 90 -3.71 -2.81 7.74
C ALA A 90 -3.53 -1.41 8.38
N VAL A 91 -4.48 -0.93 9.19
CA VAL A 91 -4.45 0.41 9.80
C VAL A 91 -3.13 0.72 10.52
N PRO A 92 -2.56 -0.16 11.38
CA PRO A 92 -1.30 0.13 12.05
C PRO A 92 -0.14 0.37 11.06
N LEU A 93 -0.06 -0.42 9.98
CA LEU A 93 0.94 -0.25 8.93
C LEU A 93 0.75 1.08 8.19
N LEU A 94 -0.49 1.43 7.85
CA LEU A 94 -0.82 2.67 7.14
C LEU A 94 -0.46 3.90 7.97
N ILE A 95 -0.76 3.89 9.27
CA ILE A 95 -0.40 4.96 10.21
C ILE A 95 1.13 5.08 10.30
N ALA A 96 1.84 3.97 10.52
CA ALA A 96 3.31 3.96 10.65
C ALA A 96 4.01 4.46 9.37
N ASN A 97 3.47 4.12 8.19
CA ASN A 97 4.04 4.49 6.89
C ASN A 97 3.57 5.86 6.37
N ARG A 98 2.66 6.54 7.06
CA ARG A 98 2.07 7.79 6.60
C ARG A 98 3.10 8.86 6.22
N PRO A 99 4.12 9.19 7.03
CA PRO A 99 5.10 10.23 6.67
C PRO A 99 5.83 9.91 5.36
N LEU A 100 6.18 8.65 5.13
CA LEU A 100 6.79 8.19 3.87
C LEU A 100 5.80 8.22 2.70
N ALA A 101 4.52 7.89 2.94
CA ALA A 101 3.47 7.92 1.93
C ALA A 101 3.18 9.34 1.45
N GLU A 102 3.17 10.33 2.33
CA GLU A 102 2.99 11.74 2.00
C GLU A 102 4.15 12.28 1.14
N ARG A 103 5.39 11.98 1.53
CA ARG A 103 6.59 12.33 0.75
C ARG A 103 6.54 11.69 -0.64
N ARG A 104 6.24 10.38 -0.69
CA ARG A 104 6.10 9.63 -1.93
C ARG A 104 5.04 10.24 -2.85
N ALA A 105 3.87 10.60 -2.31
CA ALA A 105 2.80 11.21 -3.09
C ALA A 105 3.23 12.53 -3.75
N LYS A 106 4.02 13.36 -3.07
CA LYS A 106 4.58 14.60 -3.63
C LYS A 106 5.53 14.30 -4.80
N VAL A 107 6.43 13.33 -4.66
CA VAL A 107 7.36 12.93 -5.74
C VAL A 107 6.59 12.37 -6.95
N ILE A 108 5.59 11.52 -6.71
CA ILE A 108 4.75 10.93 -7.77
C ILE A 108 3.97 12.02 -8.51
N ALA A 109 3.39 12.99 -7.80
CA ALA A 109 2.56 14.05 -8.38
C ALA A 109 3.29 14.88 -9.45
N VAL A 110 4.60 15.08 -9.28
CA VAL A 110 5.41 15.89 -10.19
C VAL A 110 6.16 15.07 -11.26
N THR A 111 6.10 13.73 -11.21
CA THR A 111 6.86 12.84 -12.10
C THR A 111 5.91 12.02 -12.99
N PRO A 112 5.78 12.33 -14.31
CA PRO A 112 4.82 11.65 -15.20
C PRO A 112 4.98 10.13 -15.22
N ALA A 113 6.22 9.61 -15.36
CA ALA A 113 6.50 8.17 -15.39
C ALA A 113 6.09 7.44 -14.10
N LEU A 114 6.12 8.12 -12.95
CA LEU A 114 5.67 7.56 -11.68
C LEU A 114 4.15 7.62 -11.53
N ARG A 115 3.50 8.64 -12.10
CA ARG A 115 2.03 8.73 -12.11
C ARG A 115 1.41 7.59 -12.89
N GLU A 116 1.94 7.29 -14.07
CA GLU A 116 1.48 6.15 -14.88
C GLU A 116 1.58 4.83 -14.09
N ARG A 117 2.72 4.59 -13.45
CA ARG A 117 2.91 3.40 -12.60
C ARG A 117 1.98 3.38 -11.39
N ALA A 118 1.71 4.52 -10.79
CA ALA A 118 0.79 4.64 -9.64
C ALA A 118 -0.66 4.34 -10.02
N HIS A 119 -1.09 4.67 -11.24
CA HIS A 119 -2.43 4.36 -11.74
C HIS A 119 -2.63 2.87 -12.04
N ALA A 120 -1.58 2.15 -12.44
CA ALA A 120 -1.65 0.71 -12.70
C ALA A 120 -1.75 -0.17 -11.44
N LYS A 121 -1.63 0.40 -10.25
CA LYS A 121 -1.47 -0.31 -8.98
C LYS A 121 -2.73 -0.74 -8.23
N PRO A 122 -3.80 0.05 -8.20
CA PRO A 122 -5.04 -0.37 -7.54
C PRO A 122 -5.50 -1.74 -7.99
N ASP A 123 -5.29 -2.07 -9.26
CA ASP A 123 -5.71 -3.34 -9.85
C ASP A 123 -5.00 -4.56 -9.23
N ALA A 124 -3.68 -4.47 -8.97
CA ALA A 124 -2.92 -5.59 -8.43
C ALA A 124 -3.29 -5.95 -6.97
N LEU A 125 -3.62 -4.95 -6.14
CA LEU A 125 -4.10 -5.18 -4.77
C LEU A 125 -5.52 -5.74 -4.78
N LEU A 126 -6.38 -5.18 -5.63
CA LEU A 126 -7.75 -5.62 -5.80
C LEU A 126 -7.78 -7.08 -6.29
N ASP A 127 -6.98 -7.45 -7.29
CA ASP A 127 -6.85 -8.82 -7.76
C ASP A 127 -6.39 -9.78 -6.68
N ALA A 128 -5.44 -9.36 -5.83
CA ALA A 128 -4.98 -10.19 -4.72
C ALA A 128 -6.08 -10.41 -3.66
N VAL A 129 -6.90 -9.40 -3.37
CA VAL A 129 -8.05 -9.52 -2.46
C VAL A 129 -9.10 -10.46 -3.08
N VAL A 130 -9.40 -10.34 -4.38
CA VAL A 130 -10.32 -11.24 -5.09
C VAL A 130 -9.83 -12.68 -4.98
N GLN A 131 -8.55 -12.94 -5.27
CA GLN A 131 -7.96 -14.28 -5.14
C GLN A 131 -8.06 -14.84 -3.71
N ALA A 132 -7.84 -13.99 -2.69
CA ALA A 132 -7.97 -14.42 -1.30
C ALA A 132 -9.42 -14.78 -0.93
N LEU A 133 -10.41 -14.04 -1.44
CA LEU A 133 -11.83 -14.34 -1.25
C LEU A 133 -12.24 -15.61 -1.99
N THR A 134 -11.83 -15.80 -3.24
CA THR A 134 -12.14 -17.02 -4.02
C THR A 134 -11.50 -18.25 -3.42
N ALA A 135 -10.30 -18.16 -2.85
CA ALA A 135 -9.66 -19.23 -2.10
C ALA A 135 -10.47 -19.66 -0.84
N ARG A 136 -11.35 -18.77 -0.34
CA ARG A 136 -12.32 -19.10 0.73
C ARG A 136 -13.67 -19.60 0.22
N GLY A 137 -13.80 -19.84 -1.08
CA GLY A 137 -15.02 -20.33 -1.71
C GLY A 137 -16.04 -19.26 -2.11
N VAL A 138 -15.67 -17.98 -2.07
CA VAL A 138 -16.53 -16.91 -2.59
C VAL A 138 -16.53 -16.96 -4.12
N ILE A 139 -17.71 -16.87 -4.74
CA ILE A 139 -17.85 -16.82 -6.21
C ILE A 139 -17.12 -15.59 -6.76
N ASP A 140 -16.41 -15.74 -7.88
CA ASP A 140 -15.51 -14.70 -8.43
C ASP A 140 -16.22 -13.34 -8.65
N GLU A 141 -17.42 -13.33 -9.21
CA GLU A 141 -18.20 -12.11 -9.41
C GLU A 141 -18.52 -11.40 -8.09
N THR A 142 -18.91 -12.16 -7.06
CA THR A 142 -19.17 -11.64 -5.71
C THR A 142 -17.89 -11.15 -5.06
N ALA A 143 -16.76 -11.84 -5.24
CA ALA A 143 -15.47 -11.46 -4.72
C ALA A 143 -15.00 -10.13 -5.34
N ARG A 144 -15.15 -9.97 -6.66
CA ARG A 144 -14.81 -8.72 -7.37
C ARG A 144 -15.66 -7.56 -6.88
N LEU A 145 -16.97 -7.75 -6.79
CA LEU A 145 -17.88 -6.72 -6.31
C LEU A 145 -17.54 -6.31 -4.86
N ALA A 146 -17.33 -7.28 -3.98
CA ALA A 146 -16.95 -7.00 -2.60
C ALA A 146 -15.61 -6.24 -2.50
N ALA A 147 -14.60 -6.63 -3.30
CA ALA A 147 -13.31 -5.96 -3.34
C ALA A 147 -13.44 -4.52 -3.85
N GLN A 148 -14.22 -4.28 -4.90
CA GLN A 148 -14.47 -2.93 -5.44
C GLN A 148 -15.18 -2.02 -4.45
N ILE A 149 -16.25 -2.51 -3.79
CA ILE A 149 -16.96 -1.74 -2.76
C ILE A 149 -16.04 -1.45 -1.58
N GLY A 150 -15.29 -2.44 -1.11
CA GLY A 150 -14.32 -2.25 -0.02
C GLY A 150 -13.23 -1.23 -0.36
N SER A 151 -12.71 -1.26 -1.60
CA SER A 151 -11.76 -0.26 -2.10
C SER A 151 -12.37 1.16 -2.11
N ALA A 152 -13.61 1.32 -2.59
CA ALA A 152 -14.30 2.60 -2.59
C ALA A 152 -14.53 3.14 -1.16
N VAL A 153 -14.88 2.27 -0.23
CA VAL A 153 -15.01 2.61 1.21
C VAL A 153 -13.66 3.08 1.77
N PHE A 154 -12.59 2.35 1.49
CA PHE A 154 -11.25 2.72 1.94
C PHE A 154 -10.76 4.02 1.33
N ASP A 155 -11.02 4.26 0.04
CA ASP A 155 -10.69 5.52 -0.64
C ASP A 155 -11.40 6.73 -0.01
N ARG A 156 -12.68 6.56 0.35
CA ARG A 156 -13.47 7.58 1.05
C ARG A 156 -12.85 7.90 2.42
N ALA A 157 -12.56 6.87 3.23
CA ALA A 157 -11.93 7.00 4.54
C ALA A 157 -10.55 7.64 4.45
N SER A 158 -9.72 7.19 3.50
CA SER A 158 -8.36 7.69 3.27
C SER A 158 -8.34 9.16 2.84
N ARG A 159 -9.32 9.62 2.07
CA ARG A 159 -9.45 11.06 1.74
C ARG A 159 -9.70 11.89 2.98
N ALA A 160 -10.69 11.51 3.79
CA ALA A 160 -11.01 12.20 5.03
C ALA A 160 -9.82 12.20 6.03
N TRP A 161 -9.06 11.10 6.08
CA TRP A 161 -7.86 11.01 6.91
C TRP A 161 -6.70 11.88 6.42
N ARG A 162 -6.56 12.09 5.10
CA ARG A 162 -5.57 13.03 4.56
C ARG A 162 -5.91 14.48 4.86
N GLU A 163 -7.19 14.83 4.85
CA GLU A 163 -7.68 16.18 5.17
C GLU A 163 -7.49 16.51 6.66
N ASP A 164 -7.75 15.55 7.55
CA ASP A 164 -7.55 15.68 9.00
C ASP A 164 -6.82 14.46 9.57
N PRO A 165 -5.49 14.59 9.72
CA PRO A 165 -4.63 13.52 10.23
C PRO A 165 -4.83 13.12 11.68
N GLY A 166 -5.50 13.94 12.45
CA GLY A 166 -5.84 13.66 13.85
C GLY A 166 -6.99 12.68 14.03
N ARG A 167 -7.74 12.40 12.95
CA ARG A 167 -8.86 11.45 13.00
C ARG A 167 -8.38 10.00 13.00
N ASP A 168 -9.12 9.16 13.67
CA ASP A 168 -8.89 7.71 13.70
C ASP A 168 -9.28 7.08 12.35
N LEU A 169 -8.29 6.51 11.64
CA LEU A 169 -8.52 5.87 10.35
C LEU A 169 -9.46 4.66 10.46
N ALA A 170 -9.40 3.88 11.54
CA ALA A 170 -10.32 2.75 11.72
C ALA A 170 -11.77 3.23 11.86
N ALA A 171 -12.00 4.30 12.63
CA ALA A 171 -13.32 4.93 12.76
C ALA A 171 -13.83 5.50 11.43
N LEU A 172 -12.94 6.09 10.62
CA LEU A 172 -13.29 6.57 9.27
C LEU A 172 -13.68 5.45 8.33
N ILE A 173 -12.99 4.31 8.36
CA ILE A 173 -13.35 3.12 7.58
C ILE A 173 -14.73 2.62 8.02
N ALA A 174 -14.99 2.50 9.31
CA ALA A 174 -16.29 2.06 9.84
C ALA A 174 -17.42 3.02 9.44
N GLN A 175 -17.19 4.34 9.51
CA GLN A 175 -18.15 5.35 9.06
C GLN A 175 -18.44 5.22 7.57
N ALA A 176 -17.43 5.17 6.72
CA ALA A 176 -17.60 5.03 5.28
C ALA A 176 -18.31 3.72 4.90
N ALA A 177 -18.03 2.63 5.63
CA ALA A 177 -18.73 1.35 5.46
C ALA A 177 -20.23 1.45 5.85
N ALA A 178 -20.57 2.21 6.89
CA ALA A 178 -21.97 2.45 7.27
C ALA A 178 -22.67 3.30 6.21
N GLU A 179 -22.02 4.36 5.70
CA GLU A 179 -22.54 5.19 4.60
C GLU A 179 -22.81 4.31 3.35
N ALA A 180 -21.88 3.43 2.97
CA ALA A 180 -22.06 2.54 1.81
C ALA A 180 -23.24 1.57 1.98
N ARG A 181 -23.50 1.04 3.19
CA ARG A 181 -24.66 0.20 3.47
C ARG A 181 -25.98 0.95 3.39
N ALA A 182 -26.00 2.25 3.68
CA ALA A 182 -27.19 3.09 3.65
C ALA A 182 -27.60 3.52 2.21
N LEU A 183 -26.79 3.20 1.19
CA LEU A 183 -27.11 3.46 -0.21
C LEU A 183 -28.02 2.38 -0.84
N GLY A 184 -28.25 1.29 -0.17
CA GLY A 184 -29.12 0.17 -0.61
C GLY A 184 -30.08 -0.26 0.45
#